data_f94e2307b256fb6ee402a66e77c17d32
#
_entry.id   f94e2307b256fb6ee402a66e77c17d32
#
_cell.length_a   1.000
_cell.length_b   1.000
_cell.length_c   1.000
_cell.angle_alpha   90.00
_cell.angle_beta   90.00
_cell.angle_gamma   90.00
#
_symmetry.space_group_name_H-M   'P 1'
#
loop_
_entity.id
_entity.type
_entity.pdbx_description
1 polymer ?
#
loop_
_entity_poly.entity_id
_entity_poly.type
_entity_poly.pdbx_seq_one_letter_code
_entity_poly.pdbx_strand_id
1 'polypeptide(L)'
;LFKRHVGTVKAVDGVTLSVARGEVLGLVGESGCGKSTLARTILQLVPTTGGTVVLSGQNLTTSNTADILTARRDLQMVFQDPYASLNPRMTVFDTLAEPLLVHGVCSPADINARVATLMRTVGLAPRFMQKYPHEFSGGQRQRIAIARALALEPQVIIADEPVSALDVSIQAQILNLLAQLVRKMNLSLVFIAHDLSVVKHISDRIAVMYLGKIVELGRAADVIERPRLPCTRALVSAIPTPDPDIERTRQRIVLPGDPPSPINPPSGCSFHPRCPYARDICKATVPPLAPFATDRDVA
;
A
#
# COMPACT_ATOMS: atom_id res chain seq x y z
N LEU A 1 35.87 9.37 1.19
CA LEU A 1 35.11 9.04 -0.02
C LEU A 1 34.20 10.23 -0.33
N PHE A 2 34.53 10.97 -1.41
CA PHE A 2 33.71 12.10 -1.88
C PHE A 2 32.43 11.53 -2.53
N LYS A 3 31.25 11.87 -1.99
CA LYS A 3 29.97 11.55 -2.61
C LYS A 3 29.76 12.46 -3.81
N ARG A 4 29.71 11.91 -5.03
CA ARG A 4 29.37 12.64 -6.24
C ARG A 4 27.86 12.52 -6.47
N HIS A 5 27.15 13.65 -6.59
CA HIS A 5 25.76 13.67 -6.98
C HIS A 5 25.65 13.28 -8.46
N VAL A 6 25.03 12.14 -8.77
CA VAL A 6 24.92 11.59 -10.13
C VAL A 6 23.54 11.88 -10.74
N GLY A 7 22.53 12.08 -9.91
CA GLY A 7 21.16 12.36 -10.35
C GLY A 7 20.16 12.31 -9.19
N THR A 8 18.95 12.76 -9.43
CA THR A 8 17.85 12.73 -8.47
C THR A 8 16.76 11.76 -8.96
N VAL A 9 16.40 10.78 -8.14
CA VAL A 9 15.29 9.86 -8.43
C VAL A 9 14.00 10.52 -7.97
N LYS A 10 13.10 10.83 -8.90
CA LYS A 10 11.76 11.36 -8.61
C LYS A 10 10.79 10.20 -8.34
N ALA A 11 10.98 9.52 -7.22
CA ALA A 11 10.17 8.34 -6.86
C ALA A 11 8.69 8.67 -6.61
N VAL A 12 8.41 9.88 -6.11
CA VAL A 12 7.06 10.47 -5.96
C VAL A 12 7.14 11.89 -6.50
N ASP A 13 6.32 12.22 -7.49
CA ASP A 13 6.38 13.49 -8.23
C ASP A 13 4.98 14.09 -8.40
N GLY A 14 4.58 14.94 -7.47
CA GLY A 14 3.31 15.67 -7.52
C GLY A 14 2.07 14.78 -7.29
N VAL A 15 2.14 13.86 -6.32
CA VAL A 15 0.99 13.02 -5.93
C VAL A 15 0.10 13.78 -4.96
N THR A 16 -1.20 13.86 -5.29
CA THR A 16 -2.25 14.33 -4.40
C THR A 16 -3.29 13.23 -4.24
N LEU A 17 -3.49 12.76 -3.01
CA LEU A 17 -4.44 11.70 -2.64
C LEU A 17 -5.14 12.04 -1.35
N SER A 18 -6.38 11.58 -1.21
CA SER A 18 -7.12 11.60 0.04
C SER A 18 -7.73 10.24 0.32
N VAL A 19 -7.80 9.88 1.59
CA VAL A 19 -8.45 8.65 2.06
C VAL A 19 -9.48 9.07 3.10
N ALA A 20 -10.73 8.70 2.88
CA ALA A 20 -11.80 8.97 3.82
C ALA A 20 -11.76 7.99 5.01
N ARG A 21 -12.43 8.34 6.09
CA ARG A 21 -12.51 7.46 7.26
C ARG A 21 -13.28 6.18 6.91
N GLY A 22 -12.69 5.03 7.24
CA GLY A 22 -13.26 3.71 6.93
C GLY A 22 -13.15 3.31 5.47
N GLU A 23 -12.46 4.09 4.63
CA GLU A 23 -12.23 3.80 3.21
C GLU A 23 -11.04 2.88 3.02
N VAL A 24 -11.15 1.99 2.02
CA VAL A 24 -10.02 1.21 1.48
C VAL A 24 -9.61 1.81 0.14
N LEU A 25 -8.45 2.45 0.11
CA LEU A 25 -7.83 2.94 -1.12
C LEU A 25 -6.79 1.94 -1.62
N GLY A 26 -7.03 1.32 -2.77
CA GLY A 26 -6.05 0.51 -3.48
C GLY A 26 -5.04 1.38 -4.22
N LEU A 27 -3.74 1.17 -4.01
CA LEU A 27 -2.67 1.82 -4.75
C LEU A 27 -1.95 0.77 -5.61
N VAL A 28 -2.07 0.89 -6.92
CA VAL A 28 -1.55 -0.09 -7.89
C VAL A 28 -0.62 0.57 -8.91
N GLY A 29 0.19 -0.24 -9.58
CA GLY A 29 1.10 0.20 -10.62
C GLY A 29 2.27 -0.76 -10.79
N GLU A 30 3.05 -0.61 -11.86
CA GLU A 30 4.21 -1.45 -12.14
C GLU A 30 5.24 -1.39 -11.00
N SER A 31 6.06 -2.45 -10.89
CA SER A 31 7.17 -2.46 -9.93
C SER A 31 8.10 -1.25 -10.14
N GLY A 32 8.56 -0.65 -9.03
CA GLY A 32 9.44 0.53 -9.09
C GLY A 32 8.75 1.86 -9.41
N CYS A 33 7.42 1.93 -9.60
CA CYS A 33 6.72 3.19 -9.90
C CYS A 33 6.60 4.18 -8.71
N GLY A 34 7.04 3.80 -7.49
CA GLY A 34 7.10 4.69 -6.33
C GLY A 34 6.11 4.39 -5.20
N LYS A 35 5.29 3.33 -5.27
CA LYS A 35 4.25 2.98 -4.27
C LYS A 35 4.79 2.88 -2.84
N SER A 36 5.80 2.06 -2.62
CA SER A 36 6.40 1.88 -1.29
C SER A 36 7.13 3.12 -0.80
N THR A 37 7.67 3.95 -1.73
CA THR A 37 8.25 5.24 -1.37
C THR A 37 7.17 6.20 -0.91
N LEU A 38 6.03 6.27 -1.60
CA LEU A 38 4.87 7.07 -1.18
C LEU A 38 4.39 6.64 0.21
N ALA A 39 4.23 5.32 0.45
CA ALA A 39 3.86 4.78 1.76
C ALA A 39 4.81 5.26 2.88
N ARG A 40 6.11 5.13 2.67
CA ARG A 40 7.14 5.55 3.64
C ARG A 40 7.18 7.07 3.83
N THR A 41 6.88 7.83 2.79
CA THR A 41 6.79 9.29 2.86
C THR A 41 5.57 9.72 3.67
N ILE A 42 4.41 9.08 3.49
CA ILE A 42 3.21 9.34 4.31
C ILE A 42 3.50 9.09 5.80
N LEU A 43 4.24 8.02 6.12
CA LEU A 43 4.66 7.68 7.49
C LEU A 43 5.79 8.56 8.04
N GLN A 44 6.30 9.53 7.26
CA GLN A 44 7.47 10.32 7.61
C GLN A 44 8.70 9.46 7.97
N LEU A 45 8.84 8.29 7.33
CA LEU A 45 10.05 7.45 7.38
C LEU A 45 11.07 7.90 6.33
N VAL A 46 10.59 8.52 5.27
CA VAL A 46 11.38 9.21 4.25
C VAL A 46 10.90 10.67 4.22
N PRO A 47 11.81 11.64 4.36
CA PRO A 47 11.42 13.05 4.36
C PRO A 47 10.84 13.45 3.00
N THR A 48 9.81 14.29 3.03
CA THR A 48 9.25 14.93 1.83
C THR A 48 10.21 15.98 1.29
N THR A 49 10.41 16.01 -0.03
CA THR A 49 11.14 17.09 -0.70
C THR A 49 10.25 18.34 -0.87
N GLY A 50 8.93 18.12 -0.94
CA GLY A 50 7.91 19.17 -1.04
C GLY A 50 6.51 18.57 -0.91
N GLY A 51 5.50 19.42 -0.75
CA GLY A 51 4.13 19.01 -0.48
C GLY A 51 3.84 18.80 1.01
N THR A 52 2.65 18.28 1.31
CA THR A 52 2.17 18.11 2.68
C THR A 52 1.53 16.74 2.88
N VAL A 53 1.69 16.19 4.09
CA VAL A 53 0.96 15.01 4.58
C VAL A 53 0.11 15.46 5.75
N VAL A 54 -1.20 15.30 5.63
CA VAL A 54 -2.15 15.69 6.68
C VAL A 54 -2.87 14.46 7.20
N LEU A 55 -2.83 14.25 8.51
CA LEU A 55 -3.56 13.20 9.22
C LEU A 55 -4.53 13.86 10.19
N SER A 56 -5.83 13.65 10.01
CA SER A 56 -6.88 14.19 10.89
C SER A 56 -6.73 15.71 11.17
N GLY A 57 -6.35 16.50 10.15
CA GLY A 57 -6.13 17.93 10.25
C GLY A 57 -4.72 18.36 10.70
N GLN A 58 -3.89 17.44 11.16
CA GLN A 58 -2.50 17.72 11.55
C GLN A 58 -1.55 17.55 10.35
N ASN A 59 -0.76 18.60 10.04
CA ASN A 59 0.25 18.55 8.99
C ASN A 59 1.55 17.90 9.53
N LEU A 60 1.78 16.65 9.15
CA LEU A 60 2.93 15.86 9.60
C LEU A 60 4.27 16.35 9.02
N THR A 61 4.27 17.00 7.85
CA THR A 61 5.51 17.47 7.21
C THR A 61 6.15 18.66 7.91
N THR A 62 5.38 19.42 8.68
CA THR A 62 5.85 20.56 9.47
C THR A 62 5.86 20.30 10.96
N SER A 63 5.43 19.11 11.39
CA SER A 63 5.38 18.70 12.79
C SER A 63 6.77 18.40 13.34
N ASN A 64 6.97 18.66 14.62
CA ASN A 64 8.17 18.25 15.34
C ASN A 64 8.21 16.74 15.58
N THR A 65 9.35 16.23 16.04
CA THR A 65 9.55 14.78 16.27
C THR A 65 8.56 14.19 17.27
N ALA A 66 8.18 14.93 18.31
CA ALA A 66 7.25 14.47 19.33
C ALA A 66 5.83 14.30 18.76
N ASP A 67 5.38 15.25 17.94
CA ASP A 67 4.09 15.20 17.25
C ASP A 67 4.05 14.07 16.25
N ILE A 68 5.14 13.83 15.49
CA ILE A 68 5.24 12.70 14.56
C ILE A 68 5.17 11.36 15.32
N LEU A 69 5.84 11.25 16.48
CA LEU A 69 5.76 10.03 17.30
C LEU A 69 4.34 9.79 17.82
N THR A 70 3.63 10.86 18.19
CA THR A 70 2.22 10.76 18.57
C THR A 70 1.35 10.34 17.39
N ALA A 71 1.51 10.95 16.22
CA ALA A 71 0.78 10.61 15.00
C ALA A 71 1.01 9.17 14.54
N ARG A 72 2.17 8.57 14.84
CA ARG A 72 2.46 7.16 14.55
C ARG A 72 1.58 6.18 15.31
N ARG A 73 0.89 6.59 16.39
CA ARG A 73 -0.15 5.75 17.02
C ARG A 73 -1.32 5.54 16.08
N ASP A 74 -1.72 6.60 15.40
CA ASP A 74 -2.88 6.62 14.52
C ASP A 74 -2.58 6.15 13.09
N LEU A 75 -1.31 6.13 12.69
CA LEU A 75 -0.85 5.77 11.36
C LEU A 75 0.18 4.64 11.45
N GLN A 76 -0.21 3.43 11.09
CA GLN A 76 0.60 2.23 11.18
C GLN A 76 0.88 1.59 9.82
N MET A 77 1.88 0.70 9.74
CA MET A 77 2.26 0.03 8.50
C MET A 77 2.39 -1.49 8.68
N VAL A 78 1.85 -2.21 7.71
CA VAL A 78 2.17 -3.63 7.48
C VAL A 78 3.14 -3.68 6.31
N PHE A 79 4.35 -4.15 6.56
CA PHE A 79 5.44 -4.21 5.58
C PHE A 79 5.30 -5.41 4.64
N GLN A 80 5.91 -5.31 3.46
CA GLN A 80 5.88 -6.29 2.39
C GLN A 80 6.40 -7.68 2.80
N ASP A 81 7.49 -7.72 3.55
CA ASP A 81 8.10 -8.98 4.00
C ASP A 81 7.90 -9.15 5.51
N PRO A 82 7.03 -10.10 5.93
CA PRO A 82 6.83 -10.38 7.35
C PRO A 82 8.08 -10.97 8.03
N TYR A 83 8.99 -11.61 7.27
CA TYR A 83 10.26 -12.11 7.82
C TYR A 83 11.20 -10.97 8.20
N ALA A 84 11.36 -10.01 7.29
CA ALA A 84 12.23 -8.86 7.55
C ALA A 84 11.62 -7.88 8.56
N SER A 85 10.29 -7.86 8.71
CA SER A 85 9.59 -6.93 9.60
C SER A 85 9.49 -7.40 11.05
N LEU A 86 9.66 -8.70 11.32
CA LEU A 86 9.61 -9.30 12.65
C LEU A 86 11.03 -9.60 13.13
N ASN A 87 11.38 -9.14 14.33
CA ASN A 87 12.67 -9.47 14.94
C ASN A 87 12.71 -10.97 15.31
N PRO A 88 13.60 -11.79 14.70
CA PRO A 88 13.65 -13.23 14.95
C PRO A 88 14.06 -13.61 16.37
N ARG A 89 14.60 -12.66 17.15
CA ARG A 89 15.03 -12.85 18.54
C ARG A 89 13.96 -12.49 19.57
N MET A 90 12.84 -11.93 19.13
CA MET A 90 11.71 -11.59 19.98
C MET A 90 10.62 -12.65 19.85
N THR A 91 9.98 -12.97 20.97
CA THR A 91 8.75 -13.80 20.94
C THR A 91 7.60 -13.04 20.30
N VAL A 92 6.52 -13.73 19.95
CA VAL A 92 5.28 -13.06 19.51
C VAL A 92 4.75 -12.14 20.60
N PHE A 93 4.85 -12.57 21.87
CA PHE A 93 4.48 -11.73 23.01
C PHE A 93 5.27 -10.42 23.00
N ASP A 94 6.59 -10.49 22.96
CA ASP A 94 7.45 -9.29 22.98
C ASP A 94 7.15 -8.37 21.80
N THR A 95 6.97 -8.94 20.61
CA THR A 95 6.64 -8.20 19.38
C THR A 95 5.32 -7.43 19.48
N LEU A 96 4.32 -8.00 20.13
CA LEU A 96 3.00 -7.35 20.28
C LEU A 96 2.94 -6.45 21.51
N ALA A 97 3.73 -6.75 22.55
CA ALA A 97 3.81 -5.97 23.79
C ALA A 97 4.62 -4.67 23.61
N GLU A 98 5.67 -4.71 22.78
CA GLU A 98 6.58 -3.57 22.56
C GLU A 98 5.83 -2.26 22.23
N PRO A 99 4.98 -2.17 21.20
CA PRO A 99 4.26 -0.94 20.91
C PRO A 99 3.33 -0.50 22.06
N LEU A 100 2.69 -1.44 22.76
CA LEU A 100 1.81 -1.14 23.89
C LEU A 100 2.57 -0.50 25.05
N LEU A 101 3.79 -1.00 25.34
CA LEU A 101 4.64 -0.49 26.40
C LEU A 101 5.27 0.86 26.02
N VAL A 102 5.82 0.96 24.80
CA VAL A 102 6.49 2.18 24.33
C VAL A 102 5.53 3.37 24.31
N HIS A 103 4.29 3.15 23.92
CA HIS A 103 3.26 4.18 23.87
C HIS A 103 2.40 4.30 25.15
N GLY A 104 2.68 3.49 26.18
CA GLY A 104 1.96 3.55 27.44
C GLY A 104 0.44 3.29 27.31
N VAL A 105 0.04 2.39 26.40
CA VAL A 105 -1.38 2.14 26.09
C VAL A 105 -2.06 1.29 27.16
N CYS A 106 -1.30 0.44 27.86
CA CYS A 106 -1.83 -0.39 28.94
C CYS A 106 -0.83 -0.54 30.09
N SER A 107 -1.32 -0.93 31.25
CA SER A 107 -0.47 -1.23 32.40
C SER A 107 0.31 -2.54 32.18
N PRO A 108 1.47 -2.73 32.84
CA PRO A 108 2.20 -3.99 32.80
C PRO A 108 1.37 -5.20 33.28
N ALA A 109 0.38 -4.97 34.14
CA ALA A 109 -0.51 -6.04 34.61
C ALA A 109 -1.49 -6.54 33.53
N ASP A 110 -1.91 -5.65 32.62
CA ASP A 110 -2.92 -5.92 31.59
C ASP A 110 -2.32 -6.41 30.27
N ILE A 111 -0.99 -6.33 30.12
CA ILE A 111 -0.34 -6.56 28.82
C ILE A 111 -0.56 -7.97 28.28
N ASN A 112 -0.55 -8.99 29.16
CA ASN A 112 -0.83 -10.38 28.77
C ASN A 112 -2.24 -10.55 28.19
N ALA A 113 -3.24 -9.94 28.81
CA ALA A 113 -4.62 -9.99 28.37
C ALA A 113 -4.79 -9.25 27.03
N ARG A 114 -4.11 -8.10 26.87
CA ARG A 114 -4.12 -7.31 25.65
C ARG A 114 -3.48 -8.05 24.48
N VAL A 115 -2.28 -8.63 24.67
CA VAL A 115 -1.59 -9.46 23.67
C VAL A 115 -2.45 -10.66 23.26
N ALA A 116 -3.05 -11.36 24.25
CA ALA A 116 -3.96 -12.48 23.96
C ALA A 116 -5.17 -12.04 23.11
N THR A 117 -5.70 -10.86 23.36
CA THR A 117 -6.81 -10.29 22.57
C THR A 117 -6.38 -9.96 21.16
N LEU A 118 -5.21 -9.33 20.95
CA LEU A 118 -4.65 -9.05 19.64
C LEU A 118 -4.45 -10.33 18.83
N MET A 119 -3.91 -11.39 19.44
CA MET A 119 -3.74 -12.68 18.76
C MET A 119 -5.08 -13.26 18.32
N ARG A 120 -6.11 -13.27 19.21
CA ARG A 120 -7.45 -13.75 18.82
C ARG A 120 -8.05 -12.92 17.68
N THR A 121 -7.85 -11.61 17.69
CA THR A 121 -8.37 -10.69 16.66
C THR A 121 -7.88 -11.07 15.26
N VAL A 122 -6.65 -11.56 15.15
CA VAL A 122 -6.08 -12.02 13.87
C VAL A 122 -6.19 -13.54 13.65
N GLY A 123 -6.94 -14.25 14.52
CA GLY A 123 -7.17 -15.70 14.39
C GLY A 123 -5.98 -16.56 14.80
N LEU A 124 -5.13 -16.08 15.72
CA LEU A 124 -4.04 -16.85 16.32
C LEU A 124 -4.40 -17.28 17.76
N ALA A 125 -4.00 -18.50 18.12
CA ALA A 125 -4.23 -19.00 19.47
C ALA A 125 -3.24 -18.36 20.46
N PRO A 126 -3.72 -17.76 21.59
CA PRO A 126 -2.86 -17.11 22.58
C PRO A 126 -1.78 -18.02 23.20
N ARG A 127 -2.00 -19.34 23.24
CA ARG A 127 -1.00 -20.31 23.73
C ARG A 127 0.32 -20.27 22.97
N PHE A 128 0.37 -19.65 21.78
CA PHE A 128 1.57 -19.52 20.96
C PHE A 128 2.33 -18.21 21.17
N MET A 129 1.92 -17.37 22.15
CA MET A 129 2.55 -16.06 22.37
C MET A 129 4.03 -16.14 22.75
N GLN A 130 4.47 -17.25 23.36
CA GLN A 130 5.88 -17.45 23.73
C GLN A 130 6.74 -18.05 22.61
N LYS A 131 6.16 -18.33 21.44
CA LYS A 131 6.89 -18.81 20.28
C LYS A 131 7.59 -17.68 19.54
N TYR A 132 8.64 -18.05 18.82
CA TYR A 132 9.38 -17.13 17.95
C TYR A 132 8.82 -17.10 16.53
N PRO A 133 9.02 -16.01 15.76
CA PRO A 133 8.48 -15.86 14.40
C PRO A 133 8.85 -17.02 13.46
N HIS A 134 10.04 -17.60 13.59
CA HIS A 134 10.50 -18.70 12.72
C HIS A 134 9.72 -20.01 12.94
N GLU A 135 8.99 -20.17 14.05
CA GLU A 135 8.14 -21.34 14.32
C GLU A 135 6.75 -21.25 13.67
N PHE A 136 6.45 -20.15 12.95
CA PHE A 136 5.16 -19.92 12.30
C PHE A 136 5.27 -20.01 10.78
N SER A 137 4.15 -20.38 10.12
CA SER A 137 4.02 -20.31 8.67
C SER A 137 4.03 -18.87 8.18
N GLY A 138 4.24 -18.64 6.87
CA GLY A 138 4.21 -17.31 6.25
C GLY A 138 2.91 -16.55 6.55
N GLY A 139 1.76 -17.19 6.38
CA GLY A 139 0.45 -16.60 6.68
C GLY A 139 0.24 -16.28 8.17
N GLN A 140 0.78 -17.11 9.06
CA GLN A 140 0.73 -16.83 10.50
C GLN A 140 1.64 -15.65 10.87
N ARG A 141 2.83 -15.52 10.28
CA ARG A 141 3.70 -14.35 10.47
C ARG A 141 3.03 -13.08 9.96
N GLN A 142 2.35 -13.15 8.83
CA GLN A 142 1.59 -12.02 8.32
C GLN A 142 0.48 -11.59 9.30
N ARG A 143 -0.21 -12.55 9.92
CA ARG A 143 -1.19 -12.27 10.97
C ARG A 143 -0.55 -11.59 12.19
N ILE A 144 0.66 -12.00 12.58
CA ILE A 144 1.42 -11.36 13.67
C ILE A 144 1.78 -9.91 13.28
N ALA A 145 2.25 -9.66 12.06
CA ALA A 145 2.56 -8.32 11.57
C ALA A 145 1.31 -7.41 11.55
N ILE A 146 0.15 -7.95 11.13
CA ILE A 146 -1.14 -7.25 11.20
C ILE A 146 -1.52 -6.97 12.66
N ALA A 147 -1.40 -7.95 13.57
CA ALA A 147 -1.71 -7.77 14.99
C ALA A 147 -0.84 -6.67 15.61
N ARG A 148 0.46 -6.61 15.26
CA ARG A 148 1.37 -5.56 15.71
C ARG A 148 0.91 -4.18 15.23
N ALA A 149 0.53 -4.04 13.97
CA ALA A 149 0.00 -2.78 13.45
C ALA A 149 -1.30 -2.36 14.13
N LEU A 150 -2.14 -3.31 14.56
CA LEU A 150 -3.40 -3.05 15.28
C LEU A 150 -3.21 -2.77 16.77
N ALA A 151 -2.03 -2.99 17.34
CA ALA A 151 -1.80 -2.92 18.79
C ALA A 151 -2.19 -1.56 19.39
N LEU A 152 -1.97 -0.49 18.65
CA LEU A 152 -2.24 0.89 19.06
C LEU A 152 -3.63 1.40 18.64
N GLU A 153 -4.48 0.53 18.08
CA GLU A 153 -5.82 0.89 17.54
C GLU A 153 -5.77 2.07 16.57
N PRO A 154 -4.96 1.96 15.49
CA PRO A 154 -4.72 3.08 14.58
C PRO A 154 -5.98 3.49 13.82
N GLN A 155 -6.02 4.74 13.35
CA GLN A 155 -7.06 5.22 12.42
C GLN A 155 -6.78 4.79 10.97
N VAL A 156 -5.50 4.70 10.60
CA VAL A 156 -5.06 4.38 9.24
C VAL A 156 -3.98 3.30 9.27
N ILE A 157 -4.14 2.29 8.43
CA ILE A 157 -3.06 1.33 8.14
C ILE A 157 -2.64 1.47 6.68
N ILE A 158 -1.34 1.48 6.42
CA ILE A 158 -0.77 1.30 5.10
C ILE A 158 -0.25 -0.13 5.01
N ALA A 159 -0.82 -0.93 4.13
CA ALA A 159 -0.40 -2.31 3.89
C ALA A 159 0.39 -2.36 2.55
N ASP A 160 1.71 -2.48 2.64
CA ASP A 160 2.59 -2.52 1.49
C ASP A 160 2.80 -3.97 1.05
N GLU A 161 2.13 -4.37 -0.02
CA GLU A 161 2.13 -5.71 -0.60
C GLU A 161 1.95 -6.86 0.42
N PRO A 162 0.93 -6.78 1.31
CA PRO A 162 0.85 -7.64 2.49
C PRO A 162 0.60 -9.12 2.19
N VAL A 163 0.40 -9.48 0.93
CA VAL A 163 0.08 -10.86 0.50
C VAL A 163 1.00 -11.38 -0.62
N SER A 164 1.95 -10.58 -1.12
CA SER A 164 2.75 -10.91 -2.30
C SER A 164 3.61 -12.19 -2.16
N ALA A 165 4.04 -12.51 -0.95
CA ALA A 165 4.89 -13.67 -0.66
C ALA A 165 4.11 -14.89 -0.14
N LEU A 166 2.78 -14.92 -0.30
CA LEU A 166 1.92 -15.97 0.23
C LEU A 166 1.25 -16.77 -0.88
N ASP A 167 0.94 -18.03 -0.60
CA ASP A 167 0.14 -18.88 -1.47
C ASP A 167 -1.28 -18.32 -1.65
N VAL A 168 -1.91 -18.56 -2.80
CA VAL A 168 -3.21 -18.00 -3.19
C VAL A 168 -4.30 -18.22 -2.14
N SER A 169 -4.37 -19.43 -1.55
CA SER A 169 -5.35 -19.75 -0.51
C SER A 169 -5.14 -18.95 0.78
N ILE A 170 -3.89 -18.71 1.14
CA ILE A 170 -3.51 -17.91 2.31
C ILE A 170 -3.73 -16.41 2.02
N GLN A 171 -3.43 -15.95 0.80
CA GLN A 171 -3.76 -14.60 0.37
C GLN A 171 -5.23 -14.27 0.60
N ALA A 172 -6.15 -15.14 0.14
CA ALA A 172 -7.58 -14.95 0.33
C ALA A 172 -7.97 -14.84 1.81
N GLN A 173 -7.36 -15.65 2.69
CA GLN A 173 -7.60 -15.59 4.12
C GLN A 173 -7.14 -14.25 4.74
N ILE A 174 -5.96 -13.75 4.34
CA ILE A 174 -5.43 -12.46 4.83
C ILE A 174 -6.28 -11.28 4.32
N LEU A 175 -6.73 -11.33 3.05
CA LEU A 175 -7.62 -10.31 2.50
C LEU A 175 -8.96 -10.25 3.22
N ASN A 176 -9.57 -11.41 3.48
CA ASN A 176 -10.81 -11.49 4.25
C ASN A 176 -10.62 -10.98 5.68
N LEU A 177 -9.49 -11.30 6.32
CA LEU A 177 -9.14 -10.78 7.64
C LEU A 177 -9.06 -9.25 7.62
N LEU A 178 -8.30 -8.66 6.66
CA LEU A 178 -8.17 -7.20 6.53
C LEU A 178 -9.53 -6.54 6.29
N ALA A 179 -10.35 -7.08 5.38
CA ALA A 179 -11.68 -6.56 5.11
C ALA A 179 -12.61 -6.59 6.34
N GLN A 180 -12.53 -7.66 7.16
CA GLN A 180 -13.27 -7.74 8.43
C GLN A 180 -12.77 -6.71 9.44
N LEU A 181 -11.45 -6.53 9.56
CA LEU A 181 -10.84 -5.57 10.49
C LEU A 181 -11.21 -4.12 10.13
N VAL A 182 -11.15 -3.77 8.84
CA VAL A 182 -11.57 -2.45 8.33
C VAL A 182 -12.99 -2.15 8.76
N ARG A 183 -13.92 -3.06 8.50
CA ARG A 183 -15.34 -2.87 8.86
C ARG A 183 -15.58 -2.83 10.36
N LYS A 184 -14.98 -3.77 11.12
CA LYS A 184 -15.19 -3.90 12.58
C LYS A 184 -14.62 -2.73 13.35
N MET A 185 -13.47 -2.20 12.93
CA MET A 185 -12.75 -1.15 13.64
C MET A 185 -12.95 0.23 13.02
N ASN A 186 -13.72 0.34 11.93
CA ASN A 186 -13.87 1.58 11.14
C ASN A 186 -12.51 2.16 10.73
N LEU A 187 -11.61 1.27 10.31
CA LEU A 187 -10.21 1.53 9.98
C LEU A 187 -10.10 2.00 8.52
N SER A 188 -9.33 3.04 8.26
CA SER A 188 -8.95 3.39 6.88
C SER A 188 -7.75 2.59 6.46
N LEU A 189 -7.74 2.10 5.21
CA LEU A 189 -6.67 1.24 4.70
C LEU A 189 -6.14 1.78 3.36
N VAL A 190 -4.84 2.03 3.27
CA VAL A 190 -4.14 2.17 1.98
C VAL A 190 -3.53 0.81 1.65
N PHE A 191 -4.11 0.14 0.67
CA PHE A 191 -3.71 -1.21 0.27
C PHE A 191 -2.86 -1.16 -1.00
N ILE A 192 -1.56 -1.40 -0.87
CA ILE A 192 -0.63 -1.40 -2.00
C ILE A 192 -0.48 -2.82 -2.52
N ALA A 193 -0.64 -3.00 -3.83
CA ALA A 193 -0.36 -4.25 -4.50
C ALA A 193 0.11 -4.01 -5.94
N HIS A 194 0.81 -4.97 -6.50
CA HIS A 194 1.13 -5.01 -7.92
C HIS A 194 0.05 -5.78 -8.71
N ASP A 195 -0.73 -6.62 -8.04
CA ASP A 195 -1.82 -7.40 -8.64
C ASP A 195 -3.17 -6.73 -8.39
N LEU A 196 -3.80 -6.29 -9.48
CA LEU A 196 -5.12 -5.69 -9.45
C LEU A 196 -6.22 -6.68 -9.06
N SER A 197 -6.02 -8.00 -9.26
CA SER A 197 -7.01 -9.01 -8.87
C SER A 197 -7.29 -8.96 -7.38
N VAL A 198 -6.23 -8.78 -6.60
CA VAL A 198 -6.29 -8.66 -5.14
C VAL A 198 -6.99 -7.36 -4.71
N VAL A 199 -6.61 -6.25 -5.35
CA VAL A 199 -7.12 -4.91 -5.01
C VAL A 199 -8.61 -4.79 -5.33
N LYS A 200 -9.09 -5.41 -6.42
CA LYS A 200 -10.50 -5.44 -6.82
C LYS A 200 -11.44 -5.89 -5.69
N HIS A 201 -11.00 -6.84 -4.88
CA HIS A 201 -11.87 -7.47 -3.87
C HIS A 201 -11.96 -6.71 -2.55
N ILE A 202 -11.01 -5.82 -2.28
CA ILE A 202 -10.95 -5.15 -0.97
C ILE A 202 -11.16 -3.63 -1.07
N SER A 203 -10.89 -3.01 -2.22
CA SER A 203 -10.81 -1.54 -2.33
C SER A 203 -12.13 -0.91 -2.74
N ASP A 204 -12.44 0.24 -2.13
CA ASP A 204 -13.54 1.13 -2.54
C ASP A 204 -13.13 1.98 -3.75
N ARG A 205 -11.90 2.54 -3.68
CA ARG A 205 -11.29 3.32 -4.77
C ARG A 205 -9.90 2.77 -5.11
N ILE A 206 -9.49 3.00 -6.35
CA ILE A 206 -8.16 2.61 -6.85
C ILE A 206 -7.46 3.85 -7.41
N ALA A 207 -6.20 4.03 -6.96
CA ALA A 207 -5.24 4.95 -7.53
C ALA A 207 -4.20 4.17 -8.34
N VAL A 208 -4.08 4.47 -9.63
CA VAL A 208 -3.08 3.88 -10.52
C VAL A 208 -1.87 4.79 -10.57
N MET A 209 -0.71 4.25 -10.20
CA MET A 209 0.55 4.99 -10.15
C MET A 209 1.48 4.56 -11.29
N TYR A 210 2.06 5.53 -11.99
CA TYR A 210 3.06 5.32 -13.02
C TYR A 210 4.18 6.35 -12.91
N LEU A 211 5.43 5.91 -12.80
CA LEU A 211 6.63 6.77 -12.72
C LEU A 211 6.47 7.95 -11.74
N GLY A 212 6.10 7.65 -10.49
CA GLY A 212 5.99 8.66 -9.44
C GLY A 212 4.70 9.50 -9.44
N LYS A 213 3.79 9.30 -10.40
CA LYS A 213 2.56 10.09 -10.55
C LYS A 213 1.32 9.21 -10.46
N ILE A 214 0.23 9.76 -9.90
CA ILE A 214 -1.10 9.17 -10.06
C ILE A 214 -1.60 9.55 -11.45
N VAL A 215 -1.98 8.53 -12.21
CA VAL A 215 -2.45 8.71 -13.59
C VAL A 215 -3.95 8.46 -13.74
N GLU A 216 -4.53 7.63 -12.88
CA GLU A 216 -5.97 7.39 -12.84
C GLU A 216 -6.40 7.12 -11.40
N LEU A 217 -7.51 7.73 -10.97
CA LEU A 217 -8.08 7.58 -9.65
C LEU A 217 -9.59 7.49 -9.79
N GLY A 218 -10.22 6.52 -9.13
CA GLY A 218 -11.67 6.40 -9.17
C GLY A 218 -12.18 5.21 -8.38
N ARG A 219 -13.50 4.97 -8.43
CA ARG A 219 -14.12 3.79 -7.82
C ARG A 219 -13.49 2.52 -8.39
N ALA A 220 -13.26 1.53 -7.55
CA ALA A 220 -12.58 0.29 -7.96
C ALA A 220 -13.26 -0.39 -9.15
N ALA A 221 -14.59 -0.49 -9.14
CA ALA A 221 -15.36 -1.04 -10.25
C ALA A 221 -15.14 -0.27 -11.56
N ASP A 222 -15.16 1.07 -11.51
CA ASP A 222 -15.00 1.91 -12.71
C ASP A 222 -13.59 1.83 -13.30
N VAL A 223 -12.56 1.81 -12.47
CA VAL A 223 -11.16 1.70 -12.94
C VAL A 223 -10.90 0.33 -13.58
N ILE A 224 -11.49 -0.73 -13.02
CA ILE A 224 -11.27 -2.11 -13.50
C ILE A 224 -12.12 -2.43 -14.72
N GLU A 225 -13.43 -2.11 -14.70
CA GLU A 225 -14.34 -2.48 -15.78
C GLU A 225 -14.21 -1.57 -17.01
N ARG A 226 -13.87 -0.31 -16.77
CA ARG A 226 -13.81 0.72 -17.81
C ARG A 226 -12.54 1.55 -17.72
N PRO A 227 -11.33 0.92 -17.73
CA PRO A 227 -10.07 1.64 -17.66
C PRO A 227 -9.93 2.65 -18.79
N ARG A 228 -9.53 3.88 -18.48
CA ARG A 228 -9.45 4.96 -19.47
C ARG A 228 -8.08 5.05 -20.12
N LEU A 229 -7.03 4.90 -19.31
CA LEU A 229 -5.67 5.03 -19.80
C LEU A 229 -5.12 3.69 -20.36
N PRO A 230 -4.27 3.76 -21.39
CA PRO A 230 -3.63 2.57 -21.95
C PRO A 230 -2.78 1.80 -20.93
N CYS A 231 -2.09 2.50 -20.01
CA CYS A 231 -1.36 1.86 -18.91
C CYS A 231 -2.29 1.10 -17.95
N THR A 232 -3.43 1.69 -17.57
CA THR A 232 -4.44 1.02 -16.73
C THR A 232 -5.05 -0.17 -17.46
N ARG A 233 -5.35 -0.04 -18.76
CA ARG A 233 -5.86 -1.15 -19.59
C ARG A 233 -4.87 -2.32 -19.62
N ALA A 234 -3.58 -2.04 -19.75
CA ALA A 234 -2.54 -3.07 -19.73
C ALA A 234 -2.50 -3.78 -18.37
N LEU A 235 -2.53 -3.03 -17.25
CA LEU A 235 -2.58 -3.61 -15.90
C LEU A 235 -3.84 -4.46 -15.71
N VAL A 236 -5.01 -3.97 -16.10
CA VAL A 236 -6.28 -4.72 -16.01
C VAL A 236 -6.24 -5.96 -16.90
N SER A 237 -5.63 -5.86 -18.10
CA SER A 237 -5.49 -7.01 -19.00
C SER A 237 -4.60 -8.12 -18.43
N ALA A 238 -3.81 -7.87 -17.43
CA ALA A 238 -2.97 -8.85 -16.77
C ALA A 238 -3.70 -9.64 -15.65
N ILE A 239 -4.90 -9.21 -15.23
CA ILE A 239 -5.70 -9.93 -14.21
C ILE A 239 -6.14 -11.28 -14.77
N PRO A 240 -5.78 -12.44 -14.18
CA PRO A 240 -6.24 -13.75 -14.66
C PRO A 240 -7.76 -13.87 -14.53
N THR A 241 -8.38 -14.53 -15.51
CA THR A 241 -9.80 -14.86 -15.43
C THR A 241 -9.95 -16.31 -14.94
N PRO A 242 -10.79 -16.58 -13.92
CA PRO A 242 -10.97 -17.94 -13.41
C PRO A 242 -11.54 -18.93 -14.41
N ASP A 243 -12.22 -18.44 -15.44
CA ASP A 243 -12.79 -19.25 -16.51
C ASP A 243 -11.70 -19.61 -17.54
N PRO A 244 -11.33 -20.90 -17.71
CA PRO A 244 -10.28 -21.33 -18.64
C PRO A 244 -10.59 -21.03 -20.12
N ASP A 245 -11.86 -21.04 -20.52
CA ASP A 245 -12.25 -20.82 -21.91
C ASP A 245 -12.16 -19.32 -22.26
N ILE A 246 -12.54 -18.46 -21.33
CA ILE A 246 -12.36 -17.02 -21.47
C ILE A 246 -10.86 -16.66 -21.43
N GLU A 247 -10.08 -17.24 -20.51
CA GLU A 247 -8.65 -16.96 -20.41
C GLU A 247 -7.86 -17.36 -21.66
N ARG A 248 -8.22 -18.46 -22.32
CA ARG A 248 -7.60 -18.93 -23.59
C ARG A 248 -7.85 -17.99 -24.77
N THR A 249 -9.01 -17.32 -24.79
CA THR A 249 -9.39 -16.41 -25.89
C THR A 249 -8.97 -14.96 -25.63
N ARG A 250 -8.54 -14.66 -24.40
CA ARG A 250 -8.22 -13.32 -23.95
C ARG A 250 -6.90 -12.82 -24.53
N GLN A 251 -6.93 -11.64 -25.11
CA GLN A 251 -5.71 -10.95 -25.56
C GLN A 251 -5.13 -10.11 -24.43
N ARG A 252 -4.01 -10.57 -23.87
CA ARG A 252 -3.23 -9.80 -22.90
C ARG A 252 -2.49 -8.66 -23.61
N ILE A 253 -2.62 -7.45 -23.10
CA ILE A 253 -1.91 -6.29 -23.62
C ILE A 253 -0.47 -6.32 -23.08
N VAL A 254 0.48 -6.66 -23.94
CA VAL A 254 1.91 -6.62 -23.61
C VAL A 254 2.45 -5.25 -23.99
N LEU A 255 2.93 -4.49 -23.01
CA LEU A 255 3.53 -3.19 -23.24
C LEU A 255 4.94 -3.36 -23.82
N PRO A 256 5.34 -2.58 -24.84
CA PRO A 256 6.67 -2.65 -25.40
C PRO A 256 7.73 -2.08 -24.43
N GLY A 257 8.90 -2.71 -24.39
CA GLY A 257 10.08 -2.23 -23.65
C GLY A 257 9.88 -2.19 -22.11
N ASP A 258 10.94 -1.77 -21.44
CA ASP A 258 10.97 -1.61 -19.99
C ASP A 258 10.39 -0.26 -19.54
N PRO A 259 9.93 -0.13 -18.30
CA PRO A 259 9.57 1.15 -17.72
C PRO A 259 10.74 2.14 -17.80
N PRO A 260 10.49 3.40 -18.20
CA PRO A 260 11.54 4.41 -18.25
C PRO A 260 12.18 4.66 -16.89
N SER A 261 13.45 5.11 -16.90
CA SER A 261 14.16 5.41 -15.66
C SER A 261 13.55 6.60 -14.91
N PRO A 262 13.30 6.51 -13.62
CA PRO A 262 12.82 7.63 -12.80
C PRO A 262 13.89 8.72 -12.58
N ILE A 263 15.16 8.46 -12.94
CA ILE A 263 16.24 9.45 -12.89
C ILE A 263 16.09 10.43 -14.05
N ASN A 264 15.78 9.92 -15.24
CA ASN A 264 15.57 10.70 -16.45
C ASN A 264 14.20 10.35 -17.05
N PRO A 265 13.11 10.83 -16.46
CA PRO A 265 11.78 10.54 -16.98
C PRO A 265 11.59 11.15 -18.37
N PRO A 266 10.82 10.51 -19.26
CA PRO A 266 10.48 11.06 -20.56
C PRO A 266 9.83 12.45 -20.45
N SER A 267 10.06 13.30 -21.43
CA SER A 267 9.36 14.60 -21.54
C SER A 267 7.86 14.38 -21.77
N GLY A 268 7.03 15.31 -21.36
CA GLY A 268 5.58 15.22 -21.53
C GLY A 268 4.95 14.07 -20.73
N CYS A 269 4.06 13.31 -21.37
CA CYS A 269 3.43 12.13 -20.76
C CYS A 269 4.47 11.04 -20.53
N SER A 270 4.71 10.67 -19.27
CA SER A 270 5.73 9.66 -18.91
C SER A 270 5.49 8.29 -19.56
N PHE A 271 4.26 8.01 -19.99
CA PHE A 271 3.89 6.74 -20.62
C PHE A 271 4.06 6.77 -22.17
N HIS A 272 4.28 7.94 -22.80
CA HIS A 272 4.29 8.05 -24.26
C HIS A 272 5.24 7.08 -24.98
N PRO A 273 6.43 6.70 -24.46
CA PRO A 273 7.32 5.77 -25.16
C PRO A 273 6.76 4.36 -25.32
N ARG A 274 5.82 3.98 -24.45
CA ARG A 274 5.18 2.65 -24.42
C ARG A 274 3.71 2.68 -24.85
N CYS A 275 3.19 3.87 -25.19
CA CYS A 275 1.79 4.07 -25.53
C CYS A 275 1.55 3.79 -27.01
N PRO A 276 0.67 2.82 -27.39
CA PRO A 276 0.34 2.58 -28.78
C PRO A 276 -0.48 3.70 -29.42
N TYR A 277 -0.99 4.65 -28.63
CA TYR A 277 -1.78 5.80 -29.06
C TYR A 277 -1.02 7.12 -28.92
N ALA A 278 0.32 7.07 -28.72
CA ALA A 278 1.12 8.27 -28.54
C ALA A 278 1.03 9.21 -29.75
N ARG A 279 0.86 10.51 -29.48
CA ARG A 279 0.88 11.60 -30.46
C ARG A 279 2.00 12.56 -30.10
N ASP A 280 2.34 13.49 -31.01
CA ASP A 280 3.43 14.45 -30.74
C ASP A 280 3.19 15.32 -29.52
N ILE A 281 1.94 15.70 -29.25
CA ILE A 281 1.57 16.42 -28.04
C ILE A 281 1.93 15.65 -26.77
N CYS A 282 1.88 14.30 -26.78
CA CYS A 282 2.24 13.48 -25.63
C CYS A 282 3.74 13.54 -25.29
N LYS A 283 4.59 13.91 -26.26
CA LYS A 283 6.02 14.12 -26.04
C LYS A 283 6.33 15.49 -25.44
N ALA A 284 5.45 16.45 -25.65
CA ALA A 284 5.64 17.85 -25.25
C ALA A 284 4.93 18.23 -23.96
N THR A 285 3.74 17.66 -23.71
CA THR A 285 2.86 18.10 -22.62
C THR A 285 2.64 17.00 -21.60
N VAL A 286 2.84 17.31 -20.30
CA VAL A 286 2.45 16.45 -19.19
C VAL A 286 0.94 16.58 -18.98
N PRO A 287 0.16 15.50 -19.15
CA PRO A 287 -1.28 15.58 -18.89
C PRO A 287 -1.52 15.79 -17.39
N PRO A 288 -2.37 16.76 -17.01
CA PRO A 288 -2.75 16.93 -15.62
C PRO A 288 -3.76 15.85 -15.22
N LEU A 289 -3.67 15.38 -13.97
CA LEU A 289 -4.75 14.59 -13.39
C LEU A 289 -5.96 15.52 -13.18
N ALA A 290 -7.03 15.29 -13.92
CA ALA A 290 -8.20 16.16 -13.93
C ALA A 290 -9.51 15.36 -13.80
N PRO A 291 -10.58 15.95 -13.23
CA PRO A 291 -11.88 15.31 -13.15
C PRO A 291 -12.38 14.90 -14.54
N PHE A 292 -12.68 13.61 -14.70
CA PHE A 292 -13.22 13.03 -15.93
C PHE A 292 -14.71 12.74 -15.80
N ALA A 293 -15.14 12.29 -14.61
CA ALA A 293 -16.53 12.00 -14.27
C ALA A 293 -16.69 12.12 -12.75
N THR A 294 -17.93 11.94 -12.25
CA THR A 294 -18.18 11.89 -10.80
C THR A 294 -17.28 10.85 -10.16
N ASP A 295 -16.53 11.23 -9.14
CA ASP A 295 -15.59 10.40 -8.38
C ASP A 295 -14.48 9.73 -9.23
N ARG A 296 -14.10 10.36 -10.36
CA ARG A 296 -13.04 9.82 -11.23
C ARG A 296 -12.17 10.91 -11.84
N ASP A 297 -10.85 10.78 -11.61
CA ASP A 297 -9.83 11.65 -12.20
C ASP A 297 -8.95 10.84 -13.15
N VAL A 298 -8.54 11.44 -14.27
CA VAL A 298 -7.72 10.83 -15.33
C VAL A 298 -6.71 11.87 -15.84
N ALA A 299 -5.45 11.41 -16.10
CA ALA A 299 -4.37 12.22 -16.63
C ALA A 299 -4.24 12.11 -18.15
#